data_a918455e79482d87faec0727eca5977a
#
_entry.id   a918455e79482d87faec0727eca5977a
#
_cell.length_a   1.000
_cell.length_b   1.000
_cell.length_c   1.000
_cell.angle_alpha   90.00
_cell.angle_beta   90.00
_cell.angle_gamma   90.00
#
_symmetry.space_group_name_H-M   'P 1'
#
loop_
_entity.id
_entity.type
_entity.pdbx_description
1 polymer ?
#
loop_
_entity_poly.entity_id
_entity_poly.type
_entity_poly.pdbx_seq_one_letter_code
_entity_poly.pdbx_strand_id
1 'polypeptide(L)'
;MGKLLLTGVDGNLGQLAVDVLLTLEPVENLIFCGYNEESLKKYAEKGVETHVTNFNNPDGLVEAFKGADALALISMPFVGVKRQNAHKNAVDAAKAAGVKQIIYTSLVNDDDETNPSVEKKDHIYTEKYIQEVGLDYQFMRNSQYAEAMVTNYFTYAHVNYSRPKGHGLVTAQSY
;
A
#
# COMPACT_ATOMS: atom_id res chain seq x y z
N MET A 1 2.29 21.36 12.21
CA MET A 1 2.66 20.25 11.32
C MET A 1 1.44 19.98 10.46
N GLY A 2 1.59 19.65 9.18
CA GLY A 2 0.42 19.36 8.35
C GLY A 2 -0.16 17.98 8.64
N LYS A 3 -1.36 17.68 8.13
CA LYS A 3 -2.01 16.37 8.33
C LYS A 3 -1.30 15.27 7.55
N LEU A 4 -1.11 14.13 8.20
CA LEU A 4 -0.64 12.89 7.60
C LEU A 4 -1.83 11.99 7.25
N LEU A 5 -1.94 11.63 5.98
CA LEU A 5 -2.91 10.66 5.51
C LEU A 5 -2.24 9.29 5.35
N LEU A 6 -2.83 8.25 5.93
CA LEU A 6 -2.41 6.85 5.78
C LEU A 6 -3.47 6.07 5.04
N THR A 7 -3.07 5.39 3.95
CA THR A 7 -3.96 4.47 3.22
C THR A 7 -3.79 3.02 3.69
N GLY A 8 -4.78 2.17 3.43
CA GLY A 8 -4.70 0.74 3.73
C GLY A 8 -4.68 0.40 5.22
N VAL A 9 -5.34 1.23 6.05
CA VAL A 9 -5.40 1.05 7.52
C VAL A 9 -6.15 -0.21 7.95
N ASP A 10 -6.87 -0.85 7.06
CA ASP A 10 -7.56 -2.11 7.24
C ASP A 10 -6.70 -3.35 6.91
N GLY A 11 -5.51 -3.16 6.33
CA GLY A 11 -4.51 -4.20 6.11
C GLY A 11 -3.59 -4.44 7.32
N ASN A 12 -2.83 -5.53 7.30
CA ASN A 12 -1.93 -5.91 8.41
C ASN A 12 -0.90 -4.81 8.73
N LEU A 13 -0.18 -4.33 7.71
CA LEU A 13 0.81 -3.27 7.91
C LEU A 13 0.16 -1.95 8.34
N GLY A 14 -1.00 -1.62 7.75
CA GLY A 14 -1.73 -0.39 8.07
C GLY A 14 -2.19 -0.35 9.52
N GLN A 15 -2.70 -1.45 10.06
CA GLN A 15 -3.11 -1.53 11.47
C GLN A 15 -1.93 -1.31 12.42
N LEU A 16 -0.79 -1.95 12.16
CA LEU A 16 0.43 -1.74 12.95
C LEU A 16 0.93 -0.30 12.87
N ALA A 17 0.89 0.31 11.69
CA ALA A 17 1.27 1.71 11.51
C ALA A 17 0.31 2.66 12.26
N VAL A 18 -0.99 2.39 12.23
CA VAL A 18 -1.99 3.15 12.99
C VAL A 18 -1.71 3.10 14.49
N ASP A 19 -1.43 1.91 15.04
CA ASP A 19 -1.15 1.76 16.48
C ASP A 19 0.03 2.61 16.92
N VAL A 20 1.08 2.72 16.08
CA VAL A 20 2.22 3.59 16.35
C VAL A 20 1.85 5.07 16.17
N LEU A 21 1.19 5.43 15.07
CA LEU A 21 0.82 6.83 14.78
C LEU A 21 -0.04 7.46 15.88
N LEU A 22 -1.00 6.71 16.43
CA LEU A 22 -1.85 7.17 17.52
C LEU A 22 -1.09 7.43 18.84
N THR A 23 0.15 6.94 18.96
CA THR A 23 1.03 7.28 20.11
C THR A 23 1.93 8.48 19.86
N LEU A 24 2.16 8.83 18.57
CA LEU A 24 3.14 9.85 18.18
C LEU A 24 2.49 11.17 17.78
N GLU A 25 1.29 11.13 17.20
CA GLU A 25 0.62 12.29 16.63
C GLU A 25 -0.78 12.51 17.25
N PRO A 26 -1.20 13.75 17.47
CA PRO A 26 -2.58 14.09 17.79
C PRO A 26 -3.54 13.63 16.70
N VAL A 27 -4.73 13.16 17.07
CA VAL A 27 -5.72 12.61 16.14
C VAL A 27 -6.19 13.60 15.08
N GLU A 28 -6.21 14.89 15.40
CA GLU A 28 -6.52 15.98 14.48
C GLU A 28 -5.51 16.17 13.34
N ASN A 29 -4.31 15.61 13.50
CA ASN A 29 -3.25 15.60 12.48
C ASN A 29 -3.28 14.35 11.60
N LEU A 30 -4.25 13.46 11.80
CA LEU A 30 -4.30 12.17 11.11
C LEU A 30 -5.56 12.06 10.25
N ILE A 31 -5.39 11.47 9.05
CA ILE A 31 -6.48 11.05 8.17
C ILE A 31 -6.24 9.58 7.83
N PHE A 32 -7.23 8.73 8.07
CA PHE A 32 -7.10 7.31 7.78
C PHE A 32 -8.04 6.88 6.66
N CYS A 33 -7.46 6.21 5.65
CA CYS A 33 -8.17 5.69 4.50
C CYS A 33 -8.12 4.17 4.46
N GLY A 34 -9.27 3.54 4.30
CA GLY A 34 -9.43 2.09 4.17
C GLY A 34 -10.50 1.72 3.16
N TYR A 35 -10.58 0.46 2.81
CA TYR A 35 -11.60 -0.05 1.88
C TYR A 35 -12.92 -0.38 2.59
N ASN A 36 -12.86 -0.75 3.87
CA ASN A 36 -14.00 -1.23 4.64
C ASN A 36 -14.40 -0.20 5.71
N GLU A 37 -15.64 0.31 5.60
CA GLU A 37 -16.21 1.28 6.53
C GLU A 37 -16.21 0.76 7.99
N GLU A 38 -16.53 -0.50 8.20
CA GLU A 38 -16.58 -1.08 9.55
C GLU A 38 -15.23 -1.05 10.25
N SER A 39 -14.15 -1.28 9.50
CA SER A 39 -12.77 -1.22 10.03
C SER A 39 -12.34 0.20 10.42
N LEU A 40 -12.98 1.22 9.86
CA LEU A 40 -12.67 2.63 10.12
C LEU A 40 -13.40 3.18 11.35
N LYS A 41 -14.55 2.60 11.74
CA LYS A 41 -15.39 3.10 12.85
C LYS A 41 -14.60 3.29 14.14
N LYS A 42 -13.77 2.31 14.51
CA LYS A 42 -12.96 2.36 15.72
C LYS A 42 -11.97 3.53 15.76
N TYR A 43 -11.59 4.08 14.61
CA TYR A 43 -10.71 5.24 14.51
C TYR A 43 -11.50 6.54 14.49
N ALA A 44 -12.65 6.56 13.81
CA ALA A 44 -13.59 7.68 13.85
C ALA A 44 -14.09 7.96 15.28
N GLU A 45 -14.39 6.91 16.06
CA GLU A 45 -14.76 7.01 17.47
C GLU A 45 -13.68 7.62 18.36
N LYS A 46 -12.41 7.53 17.94
CA LYS A 46 -11.27 8.20 18.60
C LYS A 46 -11.06 9.65 18.13
N GLY A 47 -11.89 10.13 17.19
CA GLY A 47 -11.81 11.49 16.64
C GLY A 47 -10.86 11.64 15.45
N VAL A 48 -10.37 10.54 14.87
CA VAL A 48 -9.58 10.59 13.63
C VAL A 48 -10.50 10.80 12.44
N GLU A 49 -10.09 11.68 11.52
CA GLU A 49 -10.75 11.83 10.22
C GLU A 49 -10.59 10.55 9.39
N THR A 50 -11.68 9.98 8.90
CA THR A 50 -11.64 8.69 8.19
C THR A 50 -12.42 8.73 6.88
N HIS A 51 -11.90 8.08 5.84
CA HIS A 51 -12.54 7.97 4.54
C HIS A 51 -12.49 6.55 3.99
N VAL A 52 -13.65 6.07 3.49
CA VAL A 52 -13.68 4.85 2.67
C VAL A 52 -13.15 5.21 1.29
N THR A 53 -12.13 4.50 0.83
CA THR A 53 -11.47 4.78 -0.43
C THR A 53 -11.46 3.58 -1.35
N ASN A 54 -11.74 3.85 -2.64
CA ASN A 54 -11.59 2.88 -3.71
C ASN A 54 -10.63 3.46 -4.75
N PHE A 55 -9.48 2.84 -4.91
CA PHE A 55 -8.42 3.31 -5.83
C PHE A 55 -8.82 3.23 -7.31
N ASN A 56 -9.96 2.63 -7.64
CA ASN A 56 -10.56 2.68 -8.98
C ASN A 56 -11.57 3.83 -9.15
N ASN A 57 -11.75 4.68 -8.13
CA ASN A 57 -12.60 5.88 -8.18
C ASN A 57 -11.74 7.14 -7.91
N PRO A 58 -11.12 7.74 -8.94
CA PRO A 58 -10.21 8.87 -8.78
C PRO A 58 -10.84 10.09 -8.10
N ASP A 59 -12.08 10.43 -8.46
CA ASP A 59 -12.76 11.62 -7.90
C ASP A 59 -12.99 11.48 -6.39
N GLY A 60 -13.39 10.29 -5.94
CA GLY A 60 -13.55 9.98 -4.53
C GLY A 60 -12.22 10.04 -3.76
N LEU A 61 -11.10 9.70 -4.41
CA LEU A 61 -9.77 9.81 -3.81
C LEU A 61 -9.35 11.26 -3.60
N VAL A 62 -9.62 12.16 -4.55
CA VAL A 62 -9.30 13.59 -4.41
C VAL A 62 -10.00 14.16 -3.18
N GLU A 63 -11.30 13.87 -3.02
CA GLU A 63 -12.04 14.34 -1.85
C GLU A 63 -11.48 13.77 -0.53
N ALA A 64 -11.17 12.47 -0.50
CA ALA A 64 -10.63 11.81 0.68
C ALA A 64 -9.22 12.30 1.07
N PHE A 65 -8.47 12.86 0.13
CA PHE A 65 -7.09 13.31 0.36
C PHE A 65 -6.98 14.80 0.67
N LYS A 66 -8.08 15.56 0.58
CA LYS A 66 -8.09 16.99 0.90
C LYS A 66 -7.64 17.26 2.33
N GLY A 67 -6.82 18.29 2.47
CA GLY A 67 -6.28 18.72 3.76
C GLY A 67 -5.06 17.94 4.24
N ALA A 68 -4.65 16.87 3.56
CA ALA A 68 -3.41 16.19 3.86
C ALA A 68 -2.20 16.95 3.27
N ASP A 69 -1.14 17.10 4.05
CA ASP A 69 0.16 17.59 3.57
C ASP A 69 1.06 16.44 3.09
N ALA A 70 0.96 15.28 3.73
CA ALA A 70 1.70 14.08 3.35
C ALA A 70 0.78 12.87 3.22
N LEU A 71 1.06 12.03 2.21
CA LEU A 71 0.37 10.77 1.96
C LEU A 71 1.32 9.59 2.23
N ALA A 72 1.00 8.76 3.22
CA ALA A 72 1.60 7.44 3.38
C ALA A 72 0.81 6.42 2.54
N LEU A 73 1.35 6.09 1.38
CA LEU A 73 0.74 5.17 0.41
C LEU A 73 1.25 3.75 0.66
N ILE A 74 0.44 2.92 1.32
CA ILE A 74 0.71 1.48 1.43
C ILE A 74 0.35 0.81 0.10
N SER A 75 1.27 0.01 -0.43
CA SER A 75 1.08 -0.63 -1.73
C SER A 75 -0.08 -1.63 -1.72
N MET A 76 -0.83 -1.66 -2.83
CA MET A 76 -1.99 -2.56 -2.99
C MET A 76 -1.58 -4.04 -3.01
N PRO A 77 -2.41 -4.95 -2.47
CA PRO A 77 -2.08 -6.37 -2.32
C PRO A 77 -2.11 -7.16 -3.64
N PHE A 78 -2.71 -6.63 -4.70
CA PHE A 78 -2.73 -7.25 -6.03
C PHE A 78 -1.54 -6.76 -6.88
N VAL A 79 -1.26 -7.44 -7.99
CA VAL A 79 -0.09 -7.21 -8.84
C VAL A 79 -0.47 -6.89 -10.29
N GLY A 80 0.50 -6.41 -11.07
CA GLY A 80 0.37 -6.11 -12.49
C GLY A 80 -0.33 -4.78 -12.77
N VAL A 81 -0.84 -4.63 -13.98
CA VAL A 81 -1.45 -3.38 -14.47
C VAL A 81 -2.54 -2.84 -13.53
N LYS A 82 -3.27 -3.72 -12.84
CA LYS A 82 -4.29 -3.31 -11.88
C LYS A 82 -3.67 -2.54 -10.72
N ARG A 83 -2.53 -2.98 -10.17
CA ARG A 83 -1.79 -2.26 -9.13
C ARG A 83 -1.26 -0.94 -9.65
N GLN A 84 -0.62 -0.96 -10.81
CA GLN A 84 -0.06 0.24 -11.43
C GLN A 84 -1.12 1.34 -11.63
N ASN A 85 -2.29 0.97 -12.16
CA ASN A 85 -3.40 1.90 -12.33
C ASN A 85 -3.93 2.44 -11.01
N ALA A 86 -4.09 1.58 -9.99
CA ALA A 86 -4.55 1.99 -8.67
C ALA A 86 -3.57 2.96 -8.01
N HIS A 87 -2.27 2.68 -8.07
CA HIS A 87 -1.24 3.58 -7.55
C HIS A 87 -1.20 4.91 -8.34
N LYS A 88 -1.29 4.83 -9.67
CA LYS A 88 -1.39 6.03 -10.50
C LYS A 88 -2.56 6.93 -10.08
N ASN A 89 -3.75 6.35 -9.92
CA ASN A 89 -4.93 7.12 -9.47
C ASN A 89 -4.71 7.76 -8.09
N ALA A 90 -4.05 7.06 -7.16
CA ALA A 90 -3.74 7.62 -5.84
C ALA A 90 -2.74 8.78 -5.92
N VAL A 91 -1.70 8.65 -6.74
CA VAL A 91 -0.68 9.70 -6.94
C VAL A 91 -1.30 10.93 -7.61
N ASP A 92 -2.12 10.74 -8.65
CA ASP A 92 -2.84 11.84 -9.32
C ASP A 92 -3.80 12.55 -8.36
N ALA A 93 -4.55 11.77 -7.57
CA ALA A 93 -5.47 12.32 -6.58
C ALA A 93 -4.72 13.10 -5.49
N ALA A 94 -3.58 12.60 -5.01
CA ALA A 94 -2.73 13.30 -4.05
C ALA A 94 -2.29 14.67 -4.58
N LYS A 95 -1.81 14.72 -5.84
CA LYS A 95 -1.44 15.97 -6.47
C LYS A 95 -2.62 16.93 -6.62
N ALA A 96 -3.76 16.42 -7.08
CA ALA A 96 -4.97 17.22 -7.26
C ALA A 96 -5.53 17.75 -5.93
N ALA A 97 -5.39 17.00 -4.84
CA ALA A 97 -5.80 17.41 -3.49
C ALA A 97 -4.83 18.39 -2.81
N GLY A 98 -3.65 18.64 -3.40
CA GLY A 98 -2.64 19.57 -2.86
C GLY A 98 -1.69 18.93 -1.85
N VAL A 99 -1.60 17.59 -1.80
CA VAL A 99 -0.60 16.85 -1.03
C VAL A 99 0.79 17.25 -1.53
N LYS A 100 1.72 17.46 -0.61
CA LYS A 100 3.09 17.92 -0.91
C LYS A 100 4.07 16.76 -1.02
N GLN A 101 3.90 15.71 -0.22
CA GLN A 101 4.82 14.59 -0.11
C GLN A 101 4.11 13.24 -0.16
N ILE A 102 4.73 12.27 -0.84
CA ILE A 102 4.31 10.87 -0.81
C ILE A 102 5.37 10.01 -0.14
N ILE A 103 4.98 9.25 0.88
CA ILE A 103 5.77 8.21 1.54
C ILE A 103 5.22 6.87 1.02
N TYR A 104 5.97 6.18 0.19
CA TYR A 104 5.49 4.97 -0.49
C TYR A 104 6.18 3.71 0.03
N THR A 105 5.39 2.67 0.37
CA THR A 105 5.94 1.34 0.70
C THR A 105 6.33 0.61 -0.57
N SER A 106 7.61 0.65 -0.90
CA SER A 106 8.21 0.02 -2.08
C SER A 106 8.93 -1.28 -1.73
N LEU A 107 9.70 -1.81 -2.65
CA LEU A 107 10.40 -3.09 -2.55
C LEU A 107 11.92 -2.88 -2.68
N VAL A 108 12.71 -3.60 -1.86
CA VAL A 108 14.18 -3.62 -2.01
C VAL A 108 14.58 -4.31 -3.32
N ASN A 109 15.75 -3.92 -3.85
CA ASN A 109 16.34 -4.49 -5.07
C ASN A 109 15.38 -4.42 -6.28
N ASP A 110 14.60 -3.35 -6.39
CA ASP A 110 13.73 -3.12 -7.53
C ASP A 110 14.53 -2.88 -8.82
N ASP A 111 15.79 -2.43 -8.72
CA ASP A 111 16.74 -2.21 -9.80
C ASP A 111 17.55 -3.47 -10.23
N ASP A 112 17.44 -4.59 -9.50
CA ASP A 112 18.12 -5.84 -9.87
C ASP A 112 17.41 -6.54 -11.03
N GLU A 113 17.96 -6.47 -12.22
CA GLU A 113 17.44 -7.04 -13.45
C GLU A 113 17.49 -8.58 -13.48
N THR A 114 18.25 -9.21 -12.57
CA THR A 114 18.42 -10.68 -12.54
C THR A 114 17.23 -11.41 -11.96
N ASN A 115 16.32 -10.70 -11.27
CA ASN A 115 15.10 -11.25 -10.68
C ASN A 115 13.85 -10.48 -11.13
N PRO A 116 13.33 -10.73 -12.33
CA PRO A 116 12.18 -10.02 -12.87
C PRO A 116 10.86 -10.57 -12.28
N SER A 117 10.47 -10.12 -11.11
CA SER A 117 9.11 -10.39 -10.59
C SER A 117 8.11 -9.33 -11.07
N VAL A 118 6.82 -9.71 -11.09
CA VAL A 118 5.75 -8.76 -11.44
C VAL A 118 5.65 -7.66 -10.40
N GLU A 119 5.77 -8.01 -9.12
CA GLU A 119 5.77 -7.07 -8.01
C GLU A 119 6.84 -5.98 -8.18
N LYS A 120 8.04 -6.41 -8.57
CA LYS A 120 9.17 -5.53 -8.80
C LYS A 120 8.88 -4.49 -9.88
N LYS A 121 8.35 -4.95 -11.02
CA LYS A 121 7.94 -4.06 -12.11
C LYS A 121 6.90 -3.03 -11.68
N ASP A 122 5.96 -3.43 -10.84
CA ASP A 122 4.92 -2.54 -10.31
C ASP A 122 5.50 -1.47 -9.38
N HIS A 123 6.46 -1.86 -8.52
CA HIS A 123 7.12 -0.91 -7.62
C HIS A 123 7.98 0.09 -8.40
N ILE A 124 8.78 -0.39 -9.37
CA ILE A 124 9.56 0.47 -10.28
C ILE A 124 8.65 1.46 -11.02
N TYR A 125 7.53 0.97 -11.57
CA TYR A 125 6.56 1.82 -12.25
C TYR A 125 6.03 2.93 -11.31
N THR A 126 5.64 2.55 -10.10
CA THR A 126 5.07 3.49 -9.12
C THR A 126 6.11 4.52 -8.66
N GLU A 127 7.34 4.11 -8.36
CA GLU A 127 8.41 5.03 -7.97
C GLU A 127 8.69 6.05 -9.08
N LYS A 128 8.85 5.59 -10.31
CA LYS A 128 9.06 6.48 -11.48
C LYS A 128 7.89 7.45 -11.65
N TYR A 129 6.67 6.96 -11.54
CA TYR A 129 5.50 7.80 -11.70
C TYR A 129 5.40 8.89 -10.61
N ILE A 130 5.71 8.56 -9.35
CA ILE A 130 5.76 9.55 -8.26
C ILE A 130 6.80 10.64 -8.57
N GLN A 131 7.98 10.25 -9.05
CA GLN A 131 9.04 11.19 -9.44
C GLN A 131 8.62 12.10 -10.62
N GLU A 132 7.98 11.52 -11.64
CA GLU A 132 7.49 12.26 -12.82
C GLU A 132 6.41 13.29 -12.47
N VAL A 133 5.56 12.97 -11.51
CA VAL A 133 4.51 13.88 -11.03
C VAL A 133 5.08 15.09 -10.28
N GLY A 134 6.29 14.99 -9.73
CA GLY A 134 7.05 16.09 -9.14
C GLY A 134 6.56 16.50 -7.75
N LEU A 135 6.04 15.55 -6.97
CA LEU A 135 5.82 15.70 -5.53
C LEU A 135 7.09 15.31 -4.77
N ASP A 136 7.30 15.83 -3.57
CA ASP A 136 8.33 15.32 -2.66
C ASP A 136 8.03 13.85 -2.34
N TYR A 137 9.07 13.02 -2.20
CA TYR A 137 8.85 11.61 -1.97
C TYR A 137 9.87 10.97 -1.03
N GLN A 138 9.42 9.88 -0.39
CA GLN A 138 10.26 8.93 0.33
C GLN A 138 9.82 7.50 -0.06
N PHE A 139 10.77 6.66 -0.46
CA PHE A 139 10.50 5.26 -0.77
C PHE A 139 10.98 4.37 0.37
N MET A 140 10.02 3.76 1.05
CA MET A 140 10.25 2.76 2.09
C MET A 140 10.44 1.40 1.39
N ARG A 141 11.64 1.11 0.93
CA ARG A 141 11.97 -0.12 0.21
C ARG A 141 12.10 -1.28 1.17
N ASN A 142 10.99 -1.99 1.36
CA ASN A 142 10.86 -3.10 2.29
C ASN A 142 11.33 -4.42 1.67
N SER A 143 11.93 -5.29 2.47
CA SER A 143 12.13 -6.70 2.13
C SER A 143 10.81 -7.47 2.31
N GLN A 144 10.81 -8.76 1.98
CA GLN A 144 9.67 -9.62 2.27
C GLN A 144 9.41 -9.65 3.79
N TYR A 145 8.14 -9.48 4.15
CA TYR A 145 7.74 -9.56 5.56
C TYR A 145 7.84 -11.00 6.06
N ALA A 146 8.34 -11.17 7.28
CA ALA A 146 8.53 -12.49 7.88
C ALA A 146 7.22 -13.29 7.93
N GLU A 147 6.11 -12.64 8.21
CA GLU A 147 4.76 -13.24 8.24
C GLU A 147 4.34 -13.76 6.85
N ALA A 148 4.65 -13.03 5.80
CA ALA A 148 4.38 -13.45 4.43
C ALA A 148 5.24 -14.67 4.06
N MET A 149 6.49 -14.72 4.48
CA MET A 149 7.37 -15.88 4.27
C MET A 149 6.83 -17.13 4.97
N VAL A 150 6.39 -17.01 6.23
CA VAL A 150 5.79 -18.11 6.99
C VAL A 150 4.50 -18.60 6.33
N THR A 151 3.61 -17.67 5.95
CA THR A 151 2.35 -18.01 5.26
C THR A 151 2.62 -18.71 3.93
N ASN A 152 3.55 -18.20 3.13
CA ASN A 152 3.93 -18.80 1.86
C ASN A 152 4.52 -20.20 2.06
N TYR A 153 5.39 -20.41 3.07
CA TYR A 153 5.94 -21.70 3.37
C TYR A 153 4.86 -22.74 3.69
N PHE A 154 3.91 -22.42 4.56
CA PHE A 154 2.83 -23.34 4.92
C PHE A 154 1.87 -23.59 3.74
N THR A 155 1.57 -22.59 2.95
CA THR A 155 0.74 -22.75 1.74
C THR A 155 1.44 -23.68 0.74
N TYR A 156 2.74 -23.50 0.51
CA TYR A 156 3.53 -24.38 -0.34
C TYR A 156 3.64 -25.81 0.20
N ALA A 157 3.83 -25.97 1.49
CA ALA A 157 3.88 -27.29 2.12
C ALA A 157 2.56 -28.03 1.94
N HIS A 158 1.42 -27.38 2.15
CA HIS A 158 0.09 -27.97 1.95
C HIS A 158 -0.18 -28.35 0.50
N VAL A 159 0.15 -27.52 -0.47
CA VAL A 159 -0.04 -27.82 -1.89
C VAL A 159 0.84 -28.96 -2.34
N ASN A 160 2.06 -29.07 -1.86
CA ASN A 160 2.98 -30.14 -2.23
C ASN A 160 2.67 -31.49 -1.55
N TYR A 161 2.09 -31.48 -0.34
CA TYR A 161 1.63 -32.70 0.34
C TYR A 161 0.38 -33.34 -0.31
N SER A 162 -0.42 -32.52 -1.01
CA SER A 162 -1.66 -32.96 -1.67
C SER A 162 -1.46 -33.43 -3.09
N ARG A 163 -0.25 -33.38 -3.66
CA ARG A 163 0.04 -33.83 -5.03
C ARG A 163 0.61 -35.23 -5.07
N PRO A 164 0.13 -36.10 -5.97
CA PRO A 164 0.79 -37.37 -6.25
C PRO A 164 2.22 -37.12 -6.73
N LYS A 165 3.17 -37.90 -6.23
CA LYS A 165 4.58 -37.84 -6.64
C LYS A 165 4.66 -38.02 -8.17
N GLY A 166 5.08 -36.97 -8.91
CA GLY A 166 5.33 -37.14 -10.35
C GLY A 166 5.40 -35.89 -11.23
N HIS A 167 5.19 -34.68 -10.73
CA HIS A 167 5.28 -33.51 -11.60
C HIS A 167 6.16 -32.42 -10.98
N GLY A 168 7.11 -31.94 -11.83
CA GLY A 168 8.14 -30.98 -11.51
C GLY A 168 7.61 -29.64 -10.93
N LEU A 169 8.54 -28.92 -10.36
CA LEU A 169 8.39 -27.58 -9.80
C LEU A 169 7.48 -26.71 -10.69
N VAL A 170 6.30 -26.40 -10.20
CA VAL A 170 5.49 -25.31 -10.74
C VAL A 170 5.89 -24.06 -9.98
N THR A 171 6.60 -23.18 -10.65
CA THR A 171 6.82 -21.81 -10.19
C THR A 171 5.46 -21.17 -9.89
N ALA A 172 5.33 -20.59 -8.70
CA ALA A 172 4.15 -19.85 -8.31
C ALA A 172 3.97 -18.68 -9.28
N GLN A 173 3.06 -18.84 -10.21
CA GLN A 173 2.49 -17.73 -10.95
C GLN A 173 1.20 -17.31 -10.26
N SER A 174 1.21 -16.06 -9.80
CA SER A 174 0.09 -15.13 -9.60
C SER A 174 -1.15 -15.64 -8.84
N TYR A 175 -1.33 -15.07 -7.70
CA TYR A 175 -2.66 -14.72 -7.20
C TYR A 175 -2.79 -13.21 -7.07
#